data_55888c10a76ce4610ec476a5bc47863b
#
_entry.id   55888c10a76ce4610ec476a5bc47863b
#
_cell.length_a   1.000
_cell.length_b   1.000
_cell.length_c   1.000
_cell.angle_alpha   90.00
_cell.angle_beta   90.00
_cell.angle_gamma   90.00
#
_symmetry.space_group_name_H-M   'P 1'
#
loop_
_entity.id
_entity.type
_entity.pdbx_description
1 polymer ?
#
loop_
_entity_poly.entity_id
_entity_poly.type
_entity_poly.pdbx_seq_one_letter_code
_entity_poly.pdbx_strand_id
1 'polypeptide(L)'
;KVPVLTVWDVHDYGLNDAGAEFKHREAAERLFDFVWAIPESDARRARPGVYGSWMLGPEGAQMQIIMLDTRYFRSPLKATDEMGAPGKERYLPDNDPSKTMLGDQQW
;
A
#
# COMPACT_ATOMS: atom_id res chain seq x y z
N LYS A 1 3.82 -25.67 -6.51
CA LYS A 1 3.32 -24.42 -5.87
C LYS A 1 3.18 -23.36 -6.96
N VAL A 2 2.07 -22.66 -6.98
CA VAL A 2 1.90 -21.48 -7.83
C VAL A 2 2.49 -20.30 -7.06
N PRO A 3 3.43 -19.50 -7.65
CA PRO A 3 3.90 -18.28 -7.02
C PRO A 3 2.75 -17.26 -6.93
N VAL A 4 2.65 -16.59 -5.79
CA VAL A 4 1.64 -15.57 -5.54
C VAL A 4 2.35 -14.28 -5.17
N LEU A 5 2.08 -13.21 -5.90
CA LEU A 5 2.53 -11.86 -5.56
C LEU A 5 1.38 -11.14 -4.88
N THR A 6 1.67 -10.49 -3.76
CA THR A 6 0.64 -9.89 -2.91
C THR A 6 0.99 -8.48 -2.49
N VAL A 7 -0.05 -7.68 -2.32
CA VAL A 7 -0.06 -6.37 -1.69
C VAL A 7 -1.37 -6.25 -0.93
N TRP A 8 -1.44 -5.39 0.07
CA TRP A 8 -2.69 -5.14 0.79
C TRP A 8 -3.58 -4.10 0.11
N ASP A 9 -4.84 -4.06 0.55
CA ASP A 9 -5.76 -2.97 0.26
C ASP A 9 -6.26 -2.32 1.58
N VAL A 10 -7.56 -2.11 1.76
CA VAL A 10 -8.09 -1.27 2.85
C VAL A 10 -8.11 -1.98 4.20
N HIS A 11 -8.82 -3.10 4.29
CA HIS A 11 -9.12 -3.74 5.57
C HIS A 11 -8.06 -4.74 6.01
N ASP A 12 -7.25 -5.24 5.12
CA ASP A 12 -6.06 -6.02 5.41
C ASP A 12 -4.87 -5.14 5.85
N TYR A 13 -4.86 -3.86 5.48
CA TYR A 13 -3.95 -2.87 6.04
C TYR A 13 -4.38 -2.41 7.44
N GLY A 14 -5.68 -2.09 7.64
CA GLY A 14 -6.15 -1.60 8.92
C GLY A 14 -7.54 -0.97 8.92
N LEU A 15 -7.64 0.24 9.44
CA LEU A 15 -8.90 0.97 9.49
C LEU A 15 -9.36 1.41 8.09
N ASN A 16 -10.66 1.53 7.91
CA ASN A 16 -11.24 1.99 6.65
C ASN A 16 -10.60 3.29 6.18
N ASP A 17 -10.17 3.30 4.93
CA ASP A 17 -9.51 4.43 4.27
C ASP A 17 -8.25 4.97 4.97
N ALA A 18 -7.64 4.21 5.89
CA ALA A 18 -6.41 4.61 6.57
C ALA A 18 -5.20 4.68 5.62
N GLY A 19 -4.31 5.60 5.91
CA GLY A 19 -3.03 5.84 5.28
C GLY A 19 -1.89 5.89 6.29
N ALA A 20 -0.92 6.77 6.09
CA ALA A 20 0.26 6.91 6.95
C ALA A 20 -0.05 7.29 8.40
N GLU A 21 -1.24 7.85 8.68
CA GLU A 21 -1.71 8.18 10.02
C GLU A 21 -2.11 6.95 10.86
N PHE A 22 -2.20 5.76 10.26
CA PHE A 22 -2.57 4.55 10.99
C PHE A 22 -1.47 4.13 11.97
N LYS A 23 -1.75 4.23 13.25
CA LYS A 23 -0.79 4.01 14.34
C LYS A 23 -0.21 2.60 14.40
N HIS A 24 -0.92 1.62 13.86
CA HIS A 24 -0.52 0.21 13.92
C HIS A 24 0.00 -0.32 12.59
N ARG A 25 0.36 0.56 11.64
CA ARG A 25 0.82 0.17 10.30
C ARG A 25 2.00 -0.79 10.30
N GLU A 26 2.95 -0.61 11.21
CA GLU A 26 4.10 -1.53 11.35
C GLU A 26 3.68 -2.91 11.88
N ALA A 27 2.66 -2.97 12.74
CA ALA A 27 2.12 -4.24 13.21
C ALA A 27 1.33 -4.95 12.10
N ALA A 28 0.58 -4.18 11.29
CA ALA A 28 -0.12 -4.69 10.11
C ALA A 28 0.87 -5.27 9.09
N GLU A 29 2.01 -4.59 8.86
CA GLU A 29 3.07 -5.07 7.97
C GLU A 29 3.66 -6.39 8.45
N ARG A 30 4.01 -6.51 9.74
CA ARG A 30 4.48 -7.77 10.31
C ARG A 30 3.45 -8.90 10.19
N LEU A 31 2.16 -8.58 10.37
CA LEU A 31 1.07 -9.55 10.19
C LEU A 31 0.94 -9.98 8.73
N PHE A 32 1.01 -9.04 7.80
CA PHE A 32 1.03 -9.31 6.36
C PHE A 32 2.16 -10.26 5.99
N ASP A 33 3.37 -9.95 6.43
CA ASP A 33 4.55 -10.78 6.19
C ASP A 33 4.38 -12.21 6.73
N PHE A 34 3.80 -12.35 7.90
CA PHE A 34 3.52 -13.64 8.51
C PHE A 34 2.45 -14.43 7.73
N VAL A 35 1.32 -13.80 7.43
CA VAL A 35 0.18 -14.45 6.74
C VAL A 35 0.56 -14.91 5.34
N TRP A 36 1.31 -14.08 4.61
CA TRP A 36 1.75 -14.40 3.25
C TRP A 36 3.06 -15.18 3.20
N ALA A 37 3.62 -15.53 4.35
CA ALA A 37 4.89 -16.25 4.50
C ALA A 37 6.01 -15.59 3.67
N ILE A 38 6.12 -14.27 3.77
CA ILE A 38 7.16 -13.50 3.06
C ILE A 38 8.53 -13.95 3.59
N PRO A 39 9.44 -14.43 2.73
CA PRO A 39 10.75 -14.90 3.17
C PRO A 39 11.56 -13.81 3.87
N GLU A 40 12.39 -14.19 4.85
CA GLU A 40 13.30 -13.25 5.53
C GLU A 40 14.28 -12.55 4.57
N SER A 41 14.61 -13.20 3.46
CA SER A 41 15.50 -12.65 2.42
C SER A 41 14.77 -11.73 1.43
N ASP A 42 13.46 -11.56 1.53
CA ASP A 42 12.69 -10.67 0.64
C ASP A 42 13.03 -9.20 0.96
N ALA A 43 13.27 -8.42 -0.07
CA ALA A 43 13.62 -7.01 0.06
C ALA A 43 12.57 -6.17 0.82
N ARG A 44 11.31 -6.60 0.81
CA ARG A 44 10.22 -5.97 1.57
C ARG A 44 10.45 -6.02 3.07
N ARG A 45 11.14 -7.06 3.58
CA ARG A 45 11.50 -7.18 5.00
C ARG A 45 12.52 -6.15 5.49
N ALA A 46 13.27 -5.55 4.56
CA ALA A 46 14.33 -4.59 4.89
C ALA A 46 13.88 -3.12 4.85
N ARG A 47 12.60 -2.86 4.56
CA ARG A 47 12.08 -1.50 4.39
C ARG A 47 10.58 -1.42 4.69
N PRO A 48 10.05 -0.24 5.01
CA PRO A 48 8.61 -0.05 5.20
C PRO A 48 7.80 -0.25 3.90
N GLY A 49 6.57 -0.77 4.07
CA GLY A 49 5.60 -0.96 3.01
C GLY A 49 5.78 -2.26 2.21
N VAL A 50 4.67 -2.74 1.66
CA VAL A 50 4.59 -4.06 1.01
C VAL A 50 4.73 -4.02 -0.51
N TYR A 51 5.07 -2.85 -1.08
CA TYR A 51 5.30 -2.70 -2.52
C TYR A 51 6.48 -3.53 -3.03
N GLY A 52 6.51 -3.81 -4.31
CA GLY A 52 7.61 -4.55 -4.92
C GLY A 52 7.58 -4.58 -6.43
N SER A 53 8.69 -5.00 -7.03
CA SER A 53 8.82 -5.19 -8.46
C SER A 53 9.50 -6.51 -8.77
N TRP A 54 8.99 -7.24 -9.72
CA TRP A 54 9.48 -8.56 -10.13
C TRP A 54 9.64 -8.61 -11.63
N MET A 55 10.77 -9.17 -12.08
CA MET A 55 11.03 -9.47 -13.48
C MET A 55 10.74 -10.94 -13.74
N LEU A 56 9.90 -11.25 -14.71
CA LEU A 56 9.53 -12.60 -15.11
C LEU A 56 9.87 -12.84 -16.57
N GLY A 57 10.31 -14.05 -16.89
CA GLY A 57 10.63 -14.47 -18.25
C GLY A 57 12.13 -14.46 -18.58
N PRO A 58 12.52 -15.09 -19.69
CA PRO A 58 13.89 -15.15 -20.13
C PRO A 58 14.38 -13.80 -20.67
N GLU A 59 15.69 -13.64 -20.78
CA GLU A 59 16.32 -12.49 -21.42
C GLU A 59 15.75 -12.26 -22.84
N GLY A 60 15.40 -11.01 -23.15
CA GLY A 60 14.77 -10.62 -24.41
C GLY A 60 13.24 -10.84 -24.48
N ALA A 61 12.63 -11.50 -23.48
CA ALA A 61 11.18 -11.70 -23.38
C ALA A 61 10.72 -11.58 -21.92
N GLN A 62 11.09 -10.48 -21.29
CA GLN A 62 10.80 -10.21 -19.87
C GLN A 62 9.53 -9.39 -19.70
N MET A 63 8.80 -9.68 -18.62
CA MET A 63 7.69 -8.88 -18.12
C MET A 63 8.03 -8.36 -16.73
N GLN A 64 7.85 -7.08 -16.50
CA GLN A 64 7.95 -6.49 -15.18
C GLN A 64 6.55 -6.38 -14.54
N ILE A 65 6.44 -6.87 -13.31
CA ILE A 65 5.26 -6.66 -12.48
C ILE A 65 5.63 -5.68 -11.38
N ILE A 66 4.94 -4.56 -11.31
CA ILE A 66 5.09 -3.54 -10.26
C ILE A 66 3.80 -3.54 -9.44
N MET A 67 3.90 -3.81 -8.14
CA MET A 67 2.80 -3.75 -7.19
C MET A 67 3.06 -2.60 -6.21
N LEU A 68 2.14 -1.64 -6.20
CA LEU A 68 2.26 -0.43 -5.39
C LEU A 68 1.57 -0.61 -4.04
N ASP A 69 2.17 -0.07 -2.99
CA ASP A 69 1.52 0.10 -1.69
C ASP A 69 0.87 1.49 -1.64
N THR A 70 -0.43 1.52 -1.77
CA THR A 70 -1.23 2.75 -1.77
C THR A 70 -1.75 3.13 -0.37
N ARG A 71 -1.21 2.52 0.70
CA ARG A 71 -1.66 2.71 2.08
C ARG A 71 -0.57 3.23 3.01
N TYR A 72 0.56 2.53 3.09
CA TYR A 72 1.57 2.78 4.12
C TYR A 72 2.10 4.21 4.14
N PHE A 73 2.28 4.82 2.98
CA PHE A 73 2.84 6.17 2.82
C PHE A 73 1.82 7.24 2.46
N ARG A 74 0.58 6.83 2.17
CA ARG A 74 -0.45 7.75 1.70
C ARG A 74 -0.76 8.80 2.76
N SER A 75 -0.69 10.07 2.37
CA SER A 75 -1.12 11.17 3.22
C SER A 75 -2.59 11.07 3.61
N PRO A 76 -2.99 11.56 4.80
CA PRO A 76 -4.38 11.55 5.23
C PRO A 76 -5.31 12.20 4.20
N LEU A 77 -6.49 11.59 4.00
CA LEU A 77 -7.50 12.12 3.10
C LEU A 77 -8.19 13.35 3.72
N LYS A 78 -8.59 14.29 2.88
CA LYS A 78 -9.33 15.48 3.31
C LYS A 78 -10.81 15.14 3.46
N ALA A 79 -11.25 14.95 4.69
CA ALA A 79 -12.65 14.65 4.97
C ALA A 79 -13.57 15.82 4.62
N THR A 80 -14.80 15.50 4.17
CA THR A 80 -15.91 16.45 4.08
C THR A 80 -16.69 16.47 5.40
N ASP A 81 -17.34 17.57 5.73
CA ASP A 81 -18.27 17.68 6.84
C ASP A 81 -19.58 16.91 6.60
N GLU A 82 -19.83 16.50 5.36
CA GLU A 82 -20.98 15.69 4.95
C GLU A 82 -20.68 14.19 4.85
N MET A 83 -19.53 13.76 5.34
CA MET A 83 -19.10 12.37 5.23
C MET A 83 -20.14 11.41 5.84
N GLY A 84 -20.54 10.41 5.02
CA GLY A 84 -21.56 9.43 5.41
C GLY A 84 -23.00 9.85 5.12
N ALA A 85 -23.27 11.06 4.66
CA ALA A 85 -24.59 11.46 4.18
C ALA A 85 -24.91 10.78 2.84
N PRO A 86 -26.16 10.34 2.62
CA PRO A 86 -26.56 9.70 1.38
C PRO A 86 -26.27 10.56 0.15
N GLY A 87 -25.58 10.00 -0.86
CA GLY A 87 -25.27 10.68 -2.11
C GLY A 87 -24.21 11.78 -2.02
N LYS A 88 -23.48 11.86 -0.89
CA LYS A 88 -22.41 12.83 -0.68
C LYS A 88 -21.04 12.19 -0.79
N GLU A 89 -20.06 12.99 -1.21
CA GLU A 89 -18.67 12.54 -1.22
C GLU A 89 -18.17 12.28 0.20
N ARG A 90 -17.32 11.27 0.33
CA ARG A 90 -16.66 10.95 1.61
C ARG A 90 -15.46 11.85 1.86
N TYR A 91 -14.81 12.31 0.79
CA TYR A 91 -13.58 13.09 0.83
C TYR A 91 -13.62 14.20 -0.22
N LEU A 92 -12.95 15.29 0.05
CA LEU A 92 -12.79 16.40 -0.87
C LEU A 92 -11.50 16.21 -1.70
N PRO A 93 -11.47 16.73 -2.94
CA PRO A 93 -10.22 16.89 -3.67
C PRO A 93 -9.22 17.70 -2.83
N ASP A 94 -7.95 17.30 -2.88
CA ASP A 94 -6.89 17.96 -2.15
C ASP A 94 -5.71 18.21 -3.09
N ASN A 95 -5.42 19.49 -3.32
CA ASN A 95 -4.37 19.94 -4.21
C ASN A 95 -3.10 20.36 -3.42
N ASP A 96 -2.97 19.96 -2.16
CA ASP A 96 -1.77 20.22 -1.36
C ASP A 96 -0.57 19.48 -1.98
N PRO A 97 0.45 20.20 -2.50
CA PRO A 97 1.59 19.58 -3.17
C PRO A 97 2.52 18.80 -2.22
N SER A 98 2.35 18.96 -0.90
CA SER A 98 3.09 18.19 0.10
C SER A 98 2.53 16.79 0.32
N LYS A 99 1.32 16.51 -0.19
CA LYS A 99 0.67 15.21 -0.03
C LYS A 99 1.11 14.22 -1.09
N THR A 100 1.15 12.96 -0.70
CA THR A 100 1.57 11.86 -1.56
C THR A 100 0.63 10.66 -1.43
N MET A 101 0.52 9.89 -2.49
CA MET A 101 -0.13 8.58 -2.49
C MET A 101 0.86 7.46 -2.15
N LEU A 102 2.08 7.56 -2.66
CA LEU A 102 3.07 6.47 -2.66
C LEU A 102 4.28 6.74 -1.76
N GLY A 103 4.47 7.98 -1.30
CA GLY A 103 5.72 8.41 -0.66
C GLY A 103 6.90 8.44 -1.64
N ASP A 104 8.00 9.03 -1.24
CA ASP A 104 9.20 9.15 -2.09
C ASP A 104 9.89 7.78 -2.31
N GLN A 105 9.61 6.81 -1.46
CA GLN A 105 10.28 5.50 -1.49
C GLN A 105 9.84 4.60 -2.65
N GLN A 106 8.69 4.86 -3.26
CA GLN A 106 8.16 4.04 -4.35
C GLN A 106 8.41 4.62 -5.74
N TRP A 107 9.00 5.83 -5.83
CA TRP A 107 9.34 6.51 -7.09
C TRP A 107 10.73 6.22 -7.61
#